data_949480f507e4a30c865b25843ba398f2
#
_entry.id   949480f507e4a30c865b25843ba398f2
#
_cell.length_a   1.000
_cell.length_b   1.000
_cell.length_c   1.000
_cell.angle_alpha   90.00
_cell.angle_beta   90.00
_cell.angle_gamma   90.00
#
_symmetry.space_group_name_H-M   'P 1'
#
loop_
_entity.id
_entity.type
_entity.pdbx_description
1 polymer ?
#
loop_
_entity_poly.entity_id
_entity_poly.type
_entity_poly.pdbx_seq_one_letter_code
_entity_poly.pdbx_strand_id
1 'polypeptide(L)'
;MKRFSALVLVGLMAGALVRAEAQAVPALDAIKSDAELTRAISALDTQLFDAYNNCDIDKLGSLVTDDLEFYHDKTGLAVGKQPFLVAIKNNICGKVRRELVKGSLEVYPLKGYGAVEIGVHRFYHPGTQDHDVVGEAKFVQLWQYKDGAWKVSRVISYDHETVK
;
A
#
# COMPACT_ATOMS: atom_id res chain seq x y z
N MET A 1 35.78 52.54 37.87
CA MET A 1 35.72 51.73 36.67
C MET A 1 34.88 50.49 37.02
N LYS A 2 33.59 50.45 36.63
CA LYS A 2 32.66 49.34 36.90
C LYS A 2 32.56 48.49 35.65
N ARG A 3 32.97 47.22 35.75
CA ARG A 3 32.82 46.23 34.65
C ARG A 3 31.45 45.57 34.75
N PHE A 4 30.61 45.74 33.73
CA PHE A 4 29.36 44.99 33.57
C PHE A 4 29.68 43.71 32.81
N SER A 5 29.46 42.57 33.45
CA SER A 5 29.45 41.26 32.77
C SER A 5 28.04 40.98 32.27
N ALA A 6 27.92 40.85 30.96
CA ALA A 6 26.70 40.42 30.32
C ALA A 6 26.64 38.89 30.31
N LEU A 7 25.61 38.31 30.95
CA LEU A 7 25.30 36.90 30.93
C LEU A 7 24.47 36.62 29.69
N VAL A 8 25.02 35.88 28.74
CA VAL A 8 24.26 35.39 27.55
C VAL A 8 23.61 34.06 27.94
N LEU A 9 22.27 34.07 28.07
CA LEU A 9 21.48 32.87 28.26
C LEU A 9 21.23 32.24 26.86
N VAL A 10 21.89 31.13 26.56
CA VAL A 10 21.59 30.31 25.38
C VAL A 10 20.46 29.37 25.76
N GLY A 11 19.24 29.69 25.27
CA GLY A 11 18.08 28.82 25.41
C GLY A 11 18.18 27.66 24.41
N LEU A 12 18.39 26.45 24.90
CA LEU A 12 18.23 25.22 24.12
C LEU A 12 16.73 24.99 23.85
N MET A 13 16.27 25.29 22.65
CA MET A 13 14.98 24.81 22.18
C MET A 13 15.13 23.33 21.81
N ALA A 14 14.71 22.43 22.69
CA ALA A 14 14.51 21.02 22.38
C ALA A 14 13.27 20.89 21.49
N GLY A 15 13.46 20.83 20.18
CA GLY A 15 12.40 20.49 19.23
C GLY A 15 12.00 19.03 19.43
N ALA A 16 10.82 18.79 20.01
CA ALA A 16 10.24 17.46 20.07
C ALA A 16 9.88 17.04 18.62
N LEU A 17 10.65 16.12 18.04
CA LEU A 17 10.29 15.38 16.84
C LEU A 17 9.07 14.53 17.19
N VAL A 18 7.87 15.02 16.84
CA VAL A 18 6.65 14.20 16.83
C VAL A 18 6.82 13.18 15.70
N ARG A 19 7.27 11.99 16.08
CA ARG A 19 7.19 10.83 15.19
C ARG A 19 5.70 10.54 15.04
N ALA A 20 5.16 10.75 13.84
CA ALA A 20 3.86 10.22 13.49
C ALA A 20 3.99 8.69 13.48
N GLU A 21 3.57 8.05 14.57
CA GLU A 21 3.36 6.60 14.58
C GLU A 21 2.27 6.30 13.55
N ALA A 22 2.59 5.46 12.57
CA ALA A 22 1.60 4.96 11.65
C ALA A 22 0.52 4.26 12.49
N GLN A 23 -0.69 4.82 12.48
CA GLN A 23 -1.79 4.32 13.30
C GLN A 23 -2.06 2.87 12.91
N ALA A 24 -1.94 1.95 13.86
CA ALA A 24 -2.17 0.54 13.62
C ALA A 24 -3.59 0.33 13.07
N VAL A 25 -3.72 -0.44 11.99
CA VAL A 25 -5.03 -0.74 11.41
C VAL A 25 -5.84 -1.58 12.41
N PRO A 26 -7.09 -1.22 12.72
CA PRO A 26 -7.88 -1.92 13.72
C PRO A 26 -8.19 -3.36 13.32
N ALA A 27 -8.39 -4.23 14.31
CA ALA A 27 -8.90 -5.58 14.11
C ALA A 27 -10.31 -5.55 13.51
N LEU A 28 -10.69 -6.60 12.78
CA LEU A 28 -11.98 -6.66 12.08
C LEU A 28 -13.18 -6.49 13.02
N ASP A 29 -13.14 -7.08 14.20
CA ASP A 29 -14.18 -7.01 15.22
C ASP A 29 -14.28 -5.63 15.91
N ALA A 30 -13.22 -4.84 15.83
CA ALA A 30 -13.19 -3.46 16.33
C ALA A 30 -13.83 -2.45 15.36
N ILE A 31 -13.95 -2.80 14.07
CA ILE A 31 -14.54 -1.96 13.03
C ILE A 31 -16.08 -1.99 13.17
N LYS A 32 -16.71 -0.81 13.31
CA LYS A 32 -18.16 -0.68 13.61
C LYS A 32 -18.97 -0.04 12.49
N SER A 33 -18.33 0.43 11.43
CA SER A 33 -19.02 1.07 10.30
C SER A 33 -18.27 0.87 8.98
N ASP A 34 -18.98 0.98 7.85
CA ASP A 34 -18.40 0.92 6.51
C ASP A 34 -17.35 2.03 6.30
N ALA A 35 -17.56 3.20 6.90
CA ALA A 35 -16.59 4.29 6.83
C ALA A 35 -15.28 3.96 7.59
N GLU A 36 -15.36 3.26 8.72
CA GLU A 36 -14.16 2.76 9.41
C GLU A 36 -13.46 1.66 8.63
N LEU A 37 -14.22 0.74 8.04
CA LEU A 37 -13.69 -0.30 7.18
C LEU A 37 -12.96 0.30 5.98
N THR A 38 -13.57 1.26 5.29
CA THR A 38 -12.96 1.96 4.15
C THR A 38 -11.65 2.63 4.55
N ARG A 39 -11.59 3.32 5.69
CA ARG A 39 -10.33 3.92 6.19
C ARG A 39 -9.26 2.86 6.50
N ALA A 40 -9.66 1.75 7.11
CA ALA A 40 -8.75 0.65 7.45
C ALA A 40 -8.14 0.02 6.19
N ILE A 41 -8.98 -0.32 5.20
CA ILE A 41 -8.52 -0.93 3.95
C ILE A 41 -7.71 0.06 3.11
N SER A 42 -8.10 1.32 3.02
CA SER A 42 -7.32 2.36 2.35
C SER A 42 -5.91 2.53 2.96
N ALA A 43 -5.80 2.44 4.29
CA ALA A 43 -4.48 2.47 4.95
C ALA A 43 -3.65 1.22 4.66
N LEU A 44 -4.28 0.05 4.51
CA LEU A 44 -3.63 -1.20 4.12
C LEU A 44 -3.20 -1.18 2.65
N ASP A 45 -4.02 -0.68 1.73
CA ASP A 45 -3.65 -0.45 0.32
C ASP A 45 -2.41 0.44 0.23
N THR A 46 -2.42 1.54 0.97
CA THR A 46 -1.25 2.44 1.03
C THR A 46 0.00 1.69 1.50
N GLN A 47 -0.07 0.92 2.59
CA GLN A 47 1.08 0.15 3.08
C GLN A 47 1.57 -0.90 2.07
N LEU A 48 0.64 -1.59 1.42
CA LEU A 48 0.94 -2.63 0.41
C LEU A 48 1.70 -2.02 -0.78
N PHE A 49 1.17 -0.89 -1.30
CA PHE A 49 1.75 -0.29 -2.49
C PHE A 49 2.93 0.65 -2.20
N ASP A 50 3.08 1.14 -0.99
CA ASP A 50 4.34 1.75 -0.55
C ASP A 50 5.46 0.70 -0.53
N ALA A 51 5.18 -0.51 0.00
CA ALA A 51 6.14 -1.61 -0.04
C ALA A 51 6.46 -2.05 -1.48
N TYR A 52 5.45 -2.16 -2.34
CA TYR A 52 5.61 -2.44 -3.77
C TYR A 52 6.48 -1.39 -4.47
N ASN A 53 6.16 -0.12 -4.32
CA ASN A 53 6.83 1.00 -4.99
C ASN A 53 8.28 1.20 -4.52
N ASN A 54 8.58 0.86 -3.26
CA ASN A 54 9.92 0.96 -2.67
C ASN A 54 10.71 -0.35 -2.71
N CYS A 55 10.16 -1.41 -3.32
CA CYS A 55 10.79 -2.73 -3.36
C CYS A 55 11.11 -3.33 -1.98
N ASP A 56 10.31 -3.00 -0.97
CA ASP A 56 10.37 -3.63 0.34
C ASP A 56 9.67 -5.00 0.28
N ILE A 57 10.39 -5.99 -0.23
CA ILE A 57 9.87 -7.34 -0.47
C ILE A 57 9.44 -8.03 0.83
N ASP A 58 10.13 -7.78 1.94
CA ASP A 58 9.80 -8.35 3.24
C ASP A 58 8.48 -7.77 3.77
N LYS A 59 8.32 -6.45 3.72
CA LYS A 59 7.08 -5.78 4.07
C LYS A 59 5.92 -6.22 3.18
N LEU A 60 6.13 -6.26 1.86
CA LEU A 60 5.13 -6.73 0.90
C LEU A 60 4.70 -8.17 1.22
N GLY A 61 5.66 -9.06 1.49
CA GLY A 61 5.40 -10.45 1.88
C GLY A 61 4.64 -10.60 3.20
N SER A 62 4.79 -9.65 4.13
CA SER A 62 4.03 -9.65 5.39
C SER A 62 2.56 -9.30 5.20
N LEU A 63 2.20 -8.62 4.11
CA LEU A 63 0.85 -8.14 3.80
C LEU A 63 0.06 -9.06 2.86
N VAL A 64 0.63 -10.20 2.44
CA VAL A 64 -0.06 -11.19 1.61
C VAL A 64 -0.10 -12.55 2.31
N THR A 65 -1.12 -13.36 1.99
CA THR A 65 -1.22 -14.74 2.53
C THR A 65 -0.27 -15.68 1.82
N ASP A 66 0.09 -16.82 2.46
CA ASP A 66 0.98 -17.82 1.85
C ASP A 66 0.35 -18.49 0.63
N ASP A 67 -0.99 -18.63 0.63
CA ASP A 67 -1.83 -19.17 -0.43
C ASP A 67 -2.40 -18.10 -1.37
N LEU A 68 -1.75 -16.94 -1.50
CA LEU A 68 -2.16 -15.87 -2.39
C LEU A 68 -2.46 -16.42 -3.80
N GLU A 69 -3.58 -16.01 -4.37
CA GLU A 69 -3.86 -16.18 -5.79
C GLU A 69 -3.95 -14.80 -6.47
N PHE A 70 -3.15 -14.63 -7.50
CA PHE A 70 -3.08 -13.40 -8.29
C PHE A 70 -3.47 -13.70 -9.75
N TYR A 71 -4.64 -13.23 -10.13
CA TYR A 71 -5.20 -13.36 -11.47
C TYR A 71 -4.91 -12.09 -12.28
N HIS A 72 -4.21 -12.23 -13.39
CA HIS A 72 -3.81 -11.11 -14.23
C HIS A 72 -4.20 -11.37 -15.68
N ASP A 73 -4.92 -10.44 -16.31
CA ASP A 73 -5.46 -10.62 -17.66
C ASP A 73 -4.41 -10.83 -18.75
N LYS A 74 -3.19 -10.32 -18.57
CA LYS A 74 -2.09 -10.46 -19.55
C LYS A 74 -1.18 -11.65 -19.25
N THR A 75 -0.99 -12.03 -17.99
CA THR A 75 0.01 -13.05 -17.60
C THR A 75 -0.58 -14.30 -16.97
N GLY A 76 -1.91 -14.31 -16.71
CA GLY A 76 -2.62 -15.45 -16.15
C GLY A 76 -2.54 -15.54 -14.63
N LEU A 77 -2.71 -16.74 -14.09
CA LEU A 77 -2.77 -17.03 -12.67
C LEU A 77 -1.37 -17.30 -12.10
N ALA A 78 -1.02 -16.57 -11.05
CA ALA A 78 0.09 -16.90 -10.16
C ALA A 78 -0.44 -17.35 -8.79
N VAL A 79 0.06 -18.49 -8.28
CA VAL A 79 -0.35 -19.08 -6.99
C VAL A 79 0.81 -19.09 -6.02
N GLY A 80 0.55 -18.61 -4.81
CA GLY A 80 1.48 -18.61 -3.70
C GLY A 80 2.28 -17.32 -3.54
N LYS A 81 2.61 -17.00 -2.30
CA LYS A 81 3.40 -15.81 -1.92
C LYS A 81 4.76 -15.76 -2.61
N GLN A 82 5.53 -16.85 -2.56
CA GLN A 82 6.90 -16.84 -3.05
C GLN A 82 7.00 -16.58 -4.56
N PRO A 83 6.23 -17.25 -5.45
CA PRO A 83 6.20 -16.91 -6.86
C PRO A 83 5.80 -15.46 -7.11
N PHE A 84 4.83 -14.92 -6.36
CA PHE A 84 4.42 -13.53 -6.45
C PHE A 84 5.57 -12.57 -6.09
N LEU A 85 6.25 -12.76 -4.95
CA LEU A 85 7.36 -11.88 -4.53
C LEU A 85 8.54 -11.94 -5.50
N VAL A 86 8.85 -13.11 -6.04
CA VAL A 86 9.89 -13.27 -7.07
C VAL A 86 9.52 -12.50 -8.33
N ALA A 87 8.27 -12.57 -8.78
CA ALA A 87 7.79 -11.81 -9.94
C ALA A 87 7.89 -10.30 -9.72
N ILE A 88 7.46 -9.80 -8.54
CA ILE A 88 7.61 -8.39 -8.17
C ILE A 88 9.07 -7.96 -8.20
N LYS A 89 9.96 -8.72 -7.54
CA LYS A 89 11.39 -8.40 -7.50
C LYS A 89 12.02 -8.31 -8.89
N ASN A 90 11.68 -9.24 -9.78
CA ASN A 90 12.33 -9.35 -11.10
C ASN A 90 11.75 -8.40 -12.15
N ASN A 91 10.45 -8.13 -12.09
CA ASN A 91 9.74 -7.46 -13.18
C ASN A 91 9.28 -6.03 -12.82
N ILE A 92 9.13 -5.73 -11.53
CA ILE A 92 8.54 -4.47 -11.06
C ILE A 92 9.59 -3.57 -10.42
N CYS A 93 10.40 -4.12 -9.53
CA CYS A 93 11.36 -3.38 -8.72
C CYS A 93 12.25 -2.45 -9.55
N GLY A 94 12.15 -1.14 -9.28
CA GLY A 94 12.90 -0.09 -9.99
C GLY A 94 12.43 0.18 -11.42
N LYS A 95 11.38 -0.50 -11.90
CA LYS A 95 10.89 -0.41 -13.28
C LYS A 95 9.47 0.11 -13.38
N VAL A 96 8.65 -0.14 -12.36
CA VAL A 96 7.23 0.22 -12.36
C VAL A 96 6.87 0.85 -11.03
N ARG A 97 6.07 1.91 -11.05
CA ARG A 97 5.46 2.54 -9.89
C ARG A 97 3.95 2.52 -10.05
N ARG A 98 3.24 2.11 -9.01
CA ARG A 98 1.76 2.11 -8.98
C ARG A 98 1.23 3.33 -8.23
N GLU A 99 0.15 3.89 -8.74
CA GLU A 99 -0.68 4.89 -8.05
C GLU A 99 -2.15 4.47 -8.09
N LEU A 100 -2.87 4.66 -6.99
CA LEU A 100 -4.33 4.52 -6.95
C LEU A 100 -4.96 5.75 -7.63
N VAL A 101 -5.90 5.53 -8.54
CA VAL A 101 -6.67 6.62 -9.13
C VAL A 101 -7.57 7.22 -8.06
N LYS A 102 -7.41 8.52 -7.81
CA LYS A 102 -8.14 9.23 -6.75
C LYS A 102 -9.65 9.08 -6.93
N GLY A 103 -10.33 8.62 -5.87
CA GLY A 103 -11.78 8.47 -5.84
C GLY A 103 -12.31 7.18 -6.49
N SER A 104 -11.43 6.28 -6.97
CA SER A 104 -11.84 4.99 -7.54
C SER A 104 -12.00 3.87 -6.51
N LEU A 105 -11.52 4.06 -5.27
CA LEU A 105 -11.54 3.03 -4.25
C LEU A 105 -12.95 2.82 -3.72
N GLU A 106 -13.39 1.58 -3.77
CA GLU A 106 -14.62 1.09 -3.14
C GLU A 106 -14.28 -0.08 -2.21
N VAL A 107 -14.90 -0.11 -1.03
CA VAL A 107 -14.66 -1.14 -0.01
C VAL A 107 -15.98 -1.69 0.50
N TYR A 108 -16.08 -3.02 0.54
CA TYR A 108 -17.28 -3.72 0.99
C TYR A 108 -16.92 -4.77 2.03
N PRO A 109 -17.71 -4.92 3.12
CA PRO A 109 -17.46 -5.91 4.14
C PRO A 109 -17.72 -7.33 3.61
N LEU A 110 -16.84 -8.27 3.98
CA LEU A 110 -17.06 -9.72 3.85
C LEU A 110 -17.20 -10.31 5.26
N LYS A 111 -18.44 -10.62 5.63
CA LYS A 111 -18.78 -11.12 6.97
C LYS A 111 -17.92 -12.32 7.37
N GLY A 112 -17.22 -12.19 8.49
CA GLY A 112 -16.38 -13.25 9.04
C GLY A 112 -15.09 -13.53 8.28
N TYR A 113 -14.79 -12.73 7.24
CA TYR A 113 -13.58 -12.88 6.44
C TYR A 113 -12.71 -11.62 6.49
N GLY A 114 -13.29 -10.47 6.15
CA GLY A 114 -12.58 -9.20 6.04
C GLY A 114 -13.27 -8.24 5.10
N ALA A 115 -12.66 -7.92 3.95
CA ALA A 115 -13.20 -6.96 3.00
C ALA A 115 -12.89 -7.30 1.55
N VAL A 116 -13.75 -6.81 0.65
CA VAL A 116 -13.45 -6.63 -0.79
C VAL A 116 -13.01 -5.19 -0.97
N GLU A 117 -11.95 -5.01 -1.70
CA GLU A 117 -11.47 -3.74 -2.23
C GLU A 117 -11.54 -3.76 -3.75
N ILE A 118 -12.10 -2.70 -4.34
CA ILE A 118 -12.20 -2.50 -5.79
C ILE A 118 -11.63 -1.13 -6.11
N GLY A 119 -10.92 -1.01 -7.23
CA GLY A 119 -10.41 0.28 -7.64
C GLY A 119 -9.77 0.27 -9.02
N VAL A 120 -9.22 1.42 -9.38
CA VAL A 120 -8.44 1.63 -10.60
C VAL A 120 -7.06 2.11 -10.20
N HIS A 121 -6.03 1.57 -10.84
CA HIS A 121 -4.66 1.97 -10.58
C HIS A 121 -3.91 2.29 -11.89
N ARG A 122 -2.93 3.18 -11.78
CA ARG A 122 -2.03 3.55 -12.86
C ARG A 122 -0.64 3.05 -12.60
N PHE A 123 0.04 2.67 -13.68
CA PHE A 123 1.41 2.20 -13.65
C PHE A 123 2.29 3.11 -14.49
N TYR A 124 3.30 3.66 -13.86
CA TYR A 124 4.31 4.51 -14.47
C TYR A 124 5.61 3.75 -14.60
N HIS A 125 6.38 4.03 -15.65
CA HIS A 125 7.68 3.44 -15.91
C HIS A 125 8.79 4.48 -15.74
N PRO A 126 9.33 4.67 -14.51
CA PRO A 126 10.38 5.66 -14.26
C PRO A 126 11.62 5.41 -15.11
N GLY A 127 12.17 6.47 -15.71
CA GLY A 127 13.43 6.39 -16.49
C GLY A 127 13.26 5.96 -17.95
N THR A 128 12.04 5.72 -18.44
CA THR A 128 11.77 5.57 -19.86
C THR A 128 11.55 6.94 -20.52
N GLN A 129 11.89 7.06 -21.83
CA GLN A 129 11.62 8.30 -22.57
C GLN A 129 10.12 8.52 -22.86
N ASP A 130 9.32 7.48 -22.71
CA ASP A 130 7.87 7.50 -22.86
C ASP A 130 7.19 7.87 -21.53
N HIS A 131 7.51 9.08 -21.03
CA HIS A 131 6.87 9.62 -19.82
C HIS A 131 5.34 9.75 -19.94
N ASP A 132 4.82 9.69 -21.15
CA ASP A 132 3.40 9.87 -21.46
C ASP A 132 2.64 8.54 -21.59
N VAL A 133 3.30 7.39 -21.54
CA VAL A 133 2.66 6.08 -21.59
C VAL A 133 2.41 5.57 -20.19
N VAL A 134 1.17 5.70 -19.77
CA VAL A 134 0.70 5.24 -18.47
C VAL A 134 -0.17 4.00 -18.68
N GLY A 135 0.16 2.92 -17.99
CA GLY A 135 -0.73 1.76 -17.89
C GLY A 135 -1.83 2.06 -16.88
N GLU A 136 -3.08 1.72 -17.20
CA GLU A 136 -4.20 1.77 -16.27
C GLU A 136 -4.86 0.40 -16.22
N ALA A 137 -5.31 -0.03 -15.05
CA ALA A 137 -6.04 -1.27 -14.89
C ALA A 137 -7.04 -1.19 -13.74
N LYS A 138 -8.06 -2.03 -13.80
CA LYS A 138 -8.99 -2.26 -12.70
C LYS A 138 -8.49 -3.40 -11.82
N PHE A 139 -8.84 -3.35 -10.55
CA PHE A 139 -8.49 -4.43 -9.63
C PHE A 139 -9.59 -4.73 -8.63
N VAL A 140 -9.58 -5.98 -8.18
CA VAL A 140 -10.31 -6.46 -7.01
C VAL A 140 -9.32 -7.14 -6.10
N GLN A 141 -9.32 -6.80 -4.81
CA GLN A 141 -8.51 -7.46 -3.78
C GLN A 141 -9.40 -7.98 -2.66
N LEU A 142 -9.09 -9.18 -2.15
CA LEU A 142 -9.72 -9.70 -0.95
C LEU A 142 -8.74 -9.57 0.22
N TRP A 143 -9.08 -8.69 1.15
CA TRP A 143 -8.38 -8.56 2.42
C TRP A 143 -8.96 -9.53 3.43
N GLN A 144 -8.16 -10.49 3.88
CA GLN A 144 -8.51 -11.42 4.93
C GLN A 144 -7.98 -10.91 6.27
N TYR A 145 -8.84 -10.93 7.31
CA TYR A 145 -8.40 -10.77 8.69
C TYR A 145 -8.37 -12.13 9.37
N LYS A 146 -7.17 -12.58 9.69
CA LYS A 146 -6.97 -13.89 10.33
C LYS A 146 -5.76 -13.84 11.26
N ASP A 147 -5.84 -14.52 12.41
CA ASP A 147 -4.75 -14.62 13.39
C ASP A 147 -4.19 -13.24 13.81
N GLY A 148 -5.08 -12.25 13.97
CA GLY A 148 -4.74 -10.89 14.38
C GLY A 148 -4.12 -10.02 13.29
N ALA A 149 -4.10 -10.45 12.02
CA ALA A 149 -3.48 -9.73 10.93
C ALA A 149 -4.37 -9.60 9.69
N TRP A 150 -4.28 -8.45 9.03
CA TRP A 150 -4.85 -8.21 7.71
C TRP A 150 -3.84 -8.61 6.62
N LYS A 151 -4.28 -9.43 5.66
CA LYS A 151 -3.47 -9.82 4.50
C LYS A 151 -4.33 -9.94 3.25
N VAL A 152 -3.76 -9.57 2.11
CA VAL A 152 -4.36 -9.84 0.80
C VAL A 152 -4.27 -11.33 0.52
N SER A 153 -5.39 -11.95 0.19
CA SER A 153 -5.50 -13.38 -0.12
C SER A 153 -5.76 -13.65 -1.59
N ARG A 154 -6.47 -12.75 -2.27
CA ARG A 154 -6.82 -12.86 -3.69
C ARG A 154 -6.70 -11.51 -4.34
N VAL A 155 -6.18 -11.50 -5.56
CA VAL A 155 -6.08 -10.31 -6.41
C VAL A 155 -6.58 -10.67 -7.80
N ILE A 156 -7.41 -9.84 -8.38
CA ILE A 156 -7.76 -9.84 -9.79
C ILE A 156 -7.35 -8.49 -10.36
N SER A 157 -6.43 -8.48 -11.32
CA SER A 157 -5.99 -7.28 -12.03
C SER A 157 -6.30 -7.45 -13.51
N TYR A 158 -7.14 -6.57 -14.05
CA TYR A 158 -7.76 -6.76 -15.37
C TYR A 158 -8.00 -5.43 -16.07
N ASP A 159 -8.35 -5.52 -17.36
CA ASP A 159 -8.65 -4.37 -18.21
C ASP A 159 -7.42 -3.43 -18.31
N HIS A 160 -6.25 -4.05 -18.53
CA HIS A 160 -5.01 -3.30 -18.70
C HIS A 160 -5.00 -2.56 -20.03
N GLU A 161 -5.00 -1.25 -19.96
CA GLU A 161 -4.97 -0.33 -21.08
C GLU A 161 -3.80 0.63 -21.00
N THR A 162 -3.42 1.18 -22.15
CA THR A 162 -2.51 2.32 -22.21
C THR A 162 -3.34 3.59 -22.28
N VAL A 163 -3.14 4.49 -21.32
CA VAL A 163 -3.78 5.80 -21.29
C VAL A 163 -2.77 6.90 -21.59
N LYS A 164 -3.22 7.92 -22.32
CA LYS A 164 -2.41 9.09 -22.69
C LYS A 164 -2.68 10.26 -21.77
#